data_583a7105fb3873500b9e278c23d40a95
#
_entry.id   583a7105fb3873500b9e278c23d40a95
#
_cell.length_a   1.000
_cell.length_b   1.000
_cell.length_c   1.000
_cell.angle_alpha   90.00
_cell.angle_beta   90.00
_cell.angle_gamma   90.00
#
_symmetry.space_group_name_H-M   'P 1'
#
loop_
_entity.id
_entity.type
_entity.pdbx_description
1 polymer ?
#
loop_
_entity_poly.entity_id
_entity_poly.type
_entity_poly.pdbx_seq_one_letter_code
_entity_poly.pdbx_strand_id
1 'polypeptide(L)' 'MELSEKIIELLKSSEALKSGEIAEKLGVDKSEVDKVLKKLKTEEKVISPKRCYYSVEK' A
#
# COMPACT_ATOMS: atom_id res chain seq x y z
N MET A 1 -6.21 8.39 -11.66
CA MET A 1 -5.03 7.72 -11.08
C MET A 1 -5.35 6.26 -10.80
N GLU A 2 -4.38 5.42 -11.06
CA GLU A 2 -4.53 4.01 -10.73
C GLU A 2 -4.45 3.80 -9.23
N LEU A 3 -5.05 2.74 -8.75
CA LEU A 3 -5.04 2.41 -7.33
C LEU A 3 -3.61 2.27 -6.80
N SER A 4 -2.71 1.68 -7.58
CA SER A 4 -1.31 1.53 -7.19
C SER A 4 -0.66 2.88 -6.89
N GLU A 5 -0.92 3.88 -7.73
CA GLU A 5 -0.37 5.22 -7.52
C GLU A 5 -0.94 5.86 -6.26
N LYS A 6 -2.24 5.67 -6.02
CA LYS A 6 -2.88 6.20 -4.82
C LYS A 6 -2.26 5.59 -3.56
N ILE A 7 -2.01 4.29 -3.59
CA ILE A 7 -1.39 3.60 -2.47
C ILE A 7 0.03 4.11 -2.24
N ILE A 8 0.80 4.25 -3.30
CA ILE A 8 2.18 4.73 -3.20
C ILE A 8 2.21 6.15 -2.63
N GLU A 9 1.36 7.03 -3.12
CA GLU A 9 1.31 8.40 -2.63
C GLU A 9 0.91 8.46 -1.16
N LEU A 10 -0.05 7.64 -0.76
CA LEU A 10 -0.45 7.57 0.63
C LEU A 10 0.70 7.11 1.51
N LEU A 11 1.43 6.11 1.08
CA LEU A 11 2.55 5.59 1.84
C LEU A 11 3.73 6.55 1.87
N LYS A 12 3.90 7.37 0.84
CA LYS A 12 4.94 8.39 0.83
C LYS A 12 4.69 9.48 1.87
N SER A 13 3.44 9.83 2.08
CA SER A 13 3.08 10.86 3.04
C SER A 13 2.87 10.31 4.46
N SER A 14 2.86 9.00 4.60
CA SER A 14 2.68 8.33 5.88
C SER A 14 3.86 7.39 6.13
N GLU A 15 3.96 6.91 7.36
CA GLU A 15 4.89 5.83 7.65
C GLU A 15 4.26 4.51 7.22
N ALA A 16 4.66 3.39 7.78
CA ALA A 16 4.07 2.11 7.42
C ALA A 16 2.58 2.06 7.79
N LEU A 17 1.77 1.51 6.90
CA LEU A 17 0.34 1.33 7.12
C LEU A 17 -0.05 -0.11 6.82
N LYS A 18 -1.10 -0.58 7.47
CA LYS A 18 -1.67 -1.89 7.19
C LYS A 18 -2.56 -1.80 5.96
N SER A 19 -2.72 -2.93 5.26
CA SER A 19 -3.58 -2.97 4.08
C SER A 19 -5.01 -2.53 4.40
N GLY A 20 -5.52 -2.92 5.56
CA GLY A 20 -6.85 -2.50 5.98
C GLY A 20 -6.96 -0.99 6.16
N GLU A 21 -5.93 -0.37 6.71
CA GLU A 21 -5.90 1.08 6.87
C GLU A 21 -5.82 1.78 5.52
N ILE A 22 -5.03 1.25 4.61
CA ILE A 22 -4.91 1.80 3.27
C ILE A 22 -6.27 1.75 2.56
N ALA A 23 -6.93 0.59 2.63
CA ALA A 23 -8.24 0.42 2.02
C ALA A 23 -9.26 1.41 2.58
N GLU A 24 -9.25 1.58 3.88
CA GLU A 24 -10.16 2.51 4.56
C GLU A 24 -9.91 3.95 4.17
N LYS A 25 -8.66 4.36 4.14
CA LYS A 25 -8.29 5.73 3.77
C LYS A 25 -8.61 6.05 2.33
N LEU A 26 -8.48 5.08 1.45
CA LEU A 26 -8.75 5.26 0.02
C LEU A 26 -10.20 4.97 -0.34
N GLY A 27 -10.96 4.39 0.57
CA GLY A 27 -12.36 4.04 0.31
C GLY A 27 -12.53 2.94 -0.72
N VAL A 28 -11.63 1.96 -0.71
CA VAL A 28 -11.67 0.82 -1.63
C VAL A 28 -11.71 -0.48 -0.83
N ASP A 29 -11.99 -1.58 -1.52
CA ASP A 29 -12.03 -2.89 -0.88
C ASP A 29 -10.64 -3.34 -0.48
N LYS A 30 -10.54 -3.97 0.68
CA LYS A 30 -9.27 -4.51 1.16
C LYS A 30 -8.69 -5.52 0.17
N SER A 31 -9.53 -6.33 -0.45
CA SER A 31 -9.06 -7.32 -1.42
C SER A 31 -8.39 -6.65 -2.63
N GLU A 32 -8.88 -5.50 -3.04
CA GLU A 32 -8.25 -4.74 -4.12
C GLU A 32 -6.88 -4.23 -3.68
N VAL A 33 -6.80 -3.70 -2.46
CA VAL A 33 -5.54 -3.21 -1.91
C VAL A 33 -4.53 -4.35 -1.79
N ASP A 34 -4.97 -5.50 -1.30
CA ASP A 34 -4.08 -6.65 -1.15
C ASP A 34 -3.50 -7.09 -2.49
N LYS A 35 -4.32 -7.13 -3.53
CA LYS A 35 -3.86 -7.49 -4.87
C LYS A 35 -2.81 -6.52 -5.38
N VAL A 36 -3.09 -5.23 -5.22
CA VAL A 36 -2.18 -4.18 -5.70
C VAL A 36 -0.89 -4.19 -4.89
N LEU A 37 -0.99 -4.32 -3.57
CA LEU A 37 0.19 -4.37 -2.71
C LEU A 37 1.09 -5.56 -3.06
N LYS A 38 0.49 -6.71 -3.32
CA LYS A 38 1.24 -7.88 -3.70
C LYS A 38 2.03 -7.65 -4.99
N LYS A 39 1.37 -7.01 -5.97
CA LYS A 39 2.00 -6.66 -7.23
C LYS A 39 3.14 -5.65 -7.01
N LEU A 40 2.87 -4.60 -6.23
CA LEU A 40 3.87 -3.57 -5.96
C LEU A 40 5.07 -4.13 -5.21
N LYS A 41 4.83 -5.05 -4.29
CA LYS A 41 5.90 -5.70 -3.57
C LYS A 41 6.78 -6.53 -4.50
N THR A 42 6.16 -7.23 -5.44
CA THR A 42 6.87 -8.00 -6.46
C THR A 42 7.72 -7.09 -7.34
N GLU A 43 7.23 -5.90 -7.62
CA GLU A 43 7.95 -4.90 -8.42
C GLU A 43 8.93 -4.07 -7.57
N GLU A 44 9.02 -4.38 -6.30
CA GLU A 44 9.89 -3.66 -5.36
C GLU A 44 9.56 -2.19 -5.20
N LYS A 45 8.31 -1.83 -5.46
CA LYS A 45 7.85 -0.45 -5.27
C LYS A 45 7.38 -0.19 -3.85
N VAL A 46 6.97 -1.24 -3.16
CA VAL A 46 6.63 -1.14 -1.73
C VAL A 46 7.42 -2.19 -0.96
N ILE A 47 7.64 -1.91 0.30
CA ILE A 47 8.34 -2.82 1.21
C ILE A 47 7.42 -3.15 2.37
N SER A 48 7.73 -4.24 3.06
CA SER A 48 7.00 -4.66 4.24
C SER A 48 7.95 -4.67 5.42
N PRO A 49 8.14 -3.51 6.11
CA PRO A 49 9.10 -3.42 7.21
C PRO A 49 8.69 -4.23 8.43
N LYS A 50 7.39 -4.46 8.58
CA LYS A 50 6.84 -5.26 9.66
C LYS A 50 5.71 -6.12 9.13
N ARG A 51 5.38 -7.16 9.89
CA ARG A 51 4.27 -8.02 9.54
C ARG A 51 2.99 -7.22 9.39
N CYS A 52 2.31 -7.39 8.28
CA CYS A 52 1.06 -6.71 7.94
C CYS A 52 1.19 -5.22 7.65
N TYR A 53 2.39 -4.66 7.74
CA TYR A 53 2.62 -3.25 7.40
C TYR A 53 3.28 -3.12 6.04
N TYR A 54 2.97 -2.03 5.37
CA TYR A 54 3.53 -1.72 4.06
C TYR A 54 4.03 -0.29 4.06
N SER A 55 5.11 -0.06 3.35
CA SER A 55 5.71 1.26 3.24
C SER A 55 6.37 1.39 1.86
N VAL A 56 6.88 2.57 1.56
CA VAL A 56 7.65 2.79 0.35
C VAL A 56 9.02 3.33 0.73
N GLU A 57 10.00 3.05 -0.10
CA GLU A 57 11.32 3.63 0.10
C GLU A 57 11.26 5.11 -0.25
N LYS A 58 11.75 5.91 0.66
CA LYS A 58 11.79 7.36 0.46
C LYS A 58 13.15 7.83 -0.02
#